data_524c2922f20375eacc470fef769ecc72
#
_entry.id   524c2922f20375eacc470fef769ecc72
#
_cell.length_a   1.000
_cell.length_b   1.000
_cell.length_c   1.000
_cell.angle_alpha   90.00
_cell.angle_beta   90.00
_cell.angle_gamma   90.00
#
_symmetry.space_group_name_H-M   'P 1'
#
loop_
_entity.id
_entity.type
_entity.pdbx_description
1 polymer ?
#
loop_
_entity_poly.entity_id
_entity_poly.type
_entity_poly.pdbx_seq_one_letter_code
_entity_poly.pdbx_strand_id
1 'polypeptide(L)'
;RKWTESWERRAYDQLTTAKLRDEAFVAEQRERIHYNWLELQCLNFQMAQMQVEIPGETLEFVRNERFEHPGFMDYPGRDNVLRIYFDIADKLHLFDYTSIDFLRRRAGRIANPSLRELYVLNTLQSDFDYGYLYQGEAILESVRDLVVSEKGKKIWEKCLEQYRAWQADSQKPEGKAVAYFNFGDIDGKQVNPSMFKGKYLLIDVWATWCGPCKAQI
;
A
#
# COMPACT_ATOMS: atom_id res chain seq x y z
N ARG A 1 -8.31 -1.42 -22.91
CA ARG A 1 -9.45 -0.52 -22.72
C ARG A 1 -10.74 -1.13 -23.26
N LYS A 2 -10.94 -1.23 -24.58
CA LYS A 2 -12.14 -1.84 -25.19
C LYS A 2 -12.45 -3.27 -24.72
N TRP A 3 -11.44 -4.01 -24.27
CA TRP A 3 -11.62 -5.39 -23.82
C TRP A 3 -12.24 -5.47 -22.42
N THR A 4 -11.79 -4.63 -21.47
CA THR A 4 -12.31 -4.61 -20.10
C THR A 4 -13.75 -4.10 -20.03
N GLU A 5 -14.08 -3.01 -20.75
CA GLU A 5 -15.46 -2.50 -20.87
C GLU A 5 -16.40 -3.55 -21.52
N SER A 6 -15.92 -4.25 -22.55
CA SER A 6 -16.70 -5.29 -23.21
C SER A 6 -16.88 -6.53 -22.32
N TRP A 7 -15.94 -6.82 -21.41
CA TRP A 7 -16.05 -7.94 -20.48
C TRP A 7 -17.11 -7.67 -19.40
N GLU A 8 -17.03 -6.53 -18.73
CA GLU A 8 -17.99 -6.13 -17.70
C GLU A 8 -19.42 -6.12 -18.25
N ARG A 9 -19.64 -5.45 -19.38
CA ARG A 9 -20.95 -5.41 -20.05
C ARG A 9 -21.46 -6.82 -20.36
N ARG A 10 -20.63 -7.68 -20.93
CA ARG A 10 -21.03 -9.07 -21.23
C ARG A 10 -21.37 -9.86 -19.98
N ALA A 11 -20.63 -9.68 -18.90
CA ALA A 11 -20.91 -10.34 -17.62
C ALA A 11 -22.27 -9.89 -17.05
N TYR A 12 -22.59 -8.59 -17.10
CA TYR A 12 -23.91 -8.09 -16.71
C TYR A 12 -25.02 -8.58 -17.62
N ASP A 13 -24.81 -8.62 -18.93
CA ASP A 13 -25.78 -9.12 -19.89
C ASP A 13 -26.07 -10.62 -19.65
N GLN A 14 -25.03 -11.41 -19.38
CA GLN A 14 -25.20 -12.84 -19.05
C GLN A 14 -25.97 -13.02 -17.74
N LEU A 15 -25.66 -12.26 -16.71
CA LEU A 15 -26.33 -12.30 -15.42
C LEU A 15 -27.82 -11.95 -15.58
N THR A 16 -28.13 -10.93 -16.39
CA THR A 16 -29.49 -10.48 -16.66
C THR A 16 -30.29 -11.49 -17.49
N THR A 17 -29.65 -12.09 -18.50
CA THR A 17 -30.29 -13.10 -19.36
C THR A 17 -30.52 -14.43 -18.68
N ALA A 18 -29.78 -14.77 -17.64
CA ALA A 18 -29.91 -16.01 -16.87
C ALA A 18 -31.27 -16.15 -16.14
N LYS A 19 -32.04 -15.06 -16.02
CA LYS A 19 -33.40 -15.06 -15.39
C LYS A 19 -33.39 -15.73 -14.01
N LEU A 20 -32.39 -15.51 -13.23
CA LEU A 20 -32.24 -16.06 -11.88
C LEU A 20 -33.35 -15.51 -10.98
N ARG A 21 -33.91 -16.37 -10.11
CA ARG A 21 -35.02 -16.01 -9.23
C ARG A 21 -34.55 -15.45 -7.88
N ASP A 22 -33.31 -15.73 -7.51
CA ASP A 22 -32.73 -15.28 -6.24
C ASP A 22 -32.12 -13.88 -6.43
N GLU A 23 -32.88 -12.88 -5.98
CA GLU A 23 -32.46 -11.46 -6.09
C GLU A 23 -31.21 -11.16 -5.27
N ALA A 24 -31.04 -11.79 -4.10
CA ALA A 24 -29.87 -11.60 -3.26
C ALA A 24 -28.61 -12.15 -3.96
N PHE A 25 -28.69 -13.33 -4.57
CA PHE A 25 -27.62 -13.89 -5.36
C PHE A 25 -27.28 -13.01 -6.58
N VAL A 26 -28.29 -12.50 -7.27
CA VAL A 26 -28.08 -11.60 -8.43
C VAL A 26 -27.36 -10.31 -8.00
N ALA A 27 -27.77 -9.73 -6.86
CA ALA A 27 -27.12 -8.55 -6.30
C ALA A 27 -25.65 -8.84 -5.97
N GLU A 28 -25.36 -9.94 -5.28
CA GLU A 28 -23.99 -10.36 -4.96
C GLU A 28 -23.14 -10.54 -6.22
N GLN A 29 -23.68 -11.19 -7.26
CA GLN A 29 -22.93 -11.40 -8.51
C GLN A 29 -22.65 -10.09 -9.25
N ARG A 30 -23.58 -9.12 -9.21
CA ARG A 30 -23.34 -7.78 -9.77
C ARG A 30 -22.18 -7.08 -9.09
N GLU A 31 -22.12 -7.16 -7.77
CA GLU A 31 -21.02 -6.60 -7.00
C GLU A 31 -19.69 -7.27 -7.35
N ARG A 32 -19.67 -8.59 -7.42
CA ARG A 32 -18.47 -9.34 -7.82
C ARG A 32 -17.97 -8.96 -9.21
N ILE A 33 -18.87 -8.77 -10.16
CA ILE A 33 -18.54 -8.30 -11.51
C ILE A 33 -17.90 -6.91 -11.43
N HIS A 34 -18.50 -6.00 -10.65
CA HIS A 34 -17.97 -4.65 -10.46
C HIS A 34 -16.56 -4.66 -9.85
N TYR A 35 -16.34 -5.39 -8.75
CA TYR A 35 -15.02 -5.46 -8.11
C TYR A 35 -13.96 -6.14 -8.98
N ASN A 36 -14.32 -7.19 -9.72
CA ASN A 36 -13.41 -7.79 -10.69
C ASN A 36 -13.03 -6.80 -11.80
N TRP A 37 -13.99 -5.99 -12.26
CA TRP A 37 -13.71 -4.93 -13.23
C TRP A 37 -12.76 -3.88 -12.65
N LEU A 38 -12.98 -3.43 -11.41
CA LEU A 38 -12.10 -2.50 -10.70
C LEU A 38 -10.68 -3.06 -10.59
N GLU A 39 -10.54 -4.31 -10.18
CA GLU A 39 -9.25 -4.98 -10.07
C GLU A 39 -8.53 -5.03 -11.42
N LEU A 40 -9.23 -5.37 -12.49
CA LEU A 40 -8.69 -5.37 -13.84
C LEU A 40 -8.27 -3.97 -14.31
N GLN A 41 -9.04 -2.92 -14.02
CA GLN A 41 -8.66 -1.54 -14.33
C GLN A 41 -7.39 -1.14 -13.57
N CYS A 42 -7.34 -1.46 -12.28
CA CYS A 42 -6.18 -1.18 -11.45
C CYS A 42 -4.93 -1.94 -11.95
N LEU A 43 -5.05 -3.23 -12.29
CA LEU A 43 -3.96 -4.04 -12.84
C LEU A 43 -3.49 -3.50 -14.21
N ASN A 44 -4.41 -3.14 -15.10
CA ASN A 44 -4.06 -2.54 -16.39
C ASN A 44 -3.28 -1.23 -16.19
N PHE A 45 -3.69 -0.41 -15.23
CA PHE A 45 -2.97 0.81 -14.91
C PHE A 45 -1.56 0.50 -14.35
N GLN A 46 -1.44 -0.47 -13.46
CA GLN A 46 -0.15 -0.90 -12.91
C GLN A 46 0.79 -1.43 -13.99
N MET A 47 0.27 -2.22 -14.93
CA MET A 47 1.04 -2.73 -16.08
C MET A 47 1.45 -1.63 -17.06
N ALA A 48 0.62 -0.59 -17.20
CA ALA A 48 0.87 0.56 -18.07
C ALA A 48 1.81 1.62 -17.45
N GLN A 49 2.37 1.37 -16.29
CA GLN A 49 3.14 2.34 -15.47
C GLN A 49 4.24 3.11 -16.21
N MET A 50 4.64 2.68 -17.36
CA MET A 50 5.85 3.24 -17.96
C MET A 50 5.63 4.31 -19.02
N GLN A 51 4.46 4.48 -19.67
CA GLN A 51 4.32 5.43 -20.78
C GLN A 51 2.88 5.77 -21.22
N VAL A 52 1.83 5.46 -20.48
CA VAL A 52 0.45 5.65 -20.97
C VAL A 52 -0.27 6.73 -20.17
N GLU A 53 -0.92 7.64 -20.90
CA GLU A 53 -1.88 8.60 -20.35
C GLU A 53 -3.02 7.85 -19.61
N ILE A 54 -3.30 8.26 -18.37
CA ILE A 54 -4.34 7.63 -17.56
C ILE A 54 -5.70 7.89 -18.21
N PRO A 55 -6.50 6.85 -18.53
CA PRO A 55 -7.81 7.05 -19.11
C PRO A 55 -8.70 7.92 -18.22
N GLY A 56 -9.51 8.82 -18.80
CA GLY A 56 -10.40 9.72 -18.06
C GLY A 56 -11.32 8.99 -17.08
N GLU A 57 -11.85 7.83 -17.47
CA GLU A 57 -12.70 6.98 -16.62
C GLU A 57 -11.96 6.47 -15.36
N THR A 58 -10.68 6.10 -15.51
CA THR A 58 -9.84 5.71 -14.37
C THR A 58 -9.60 6.89 -13.42
N LEU A 59 -9.42 8.09 -13.99
CA LEU A 59 -9.30 9.32 -13.19
C LEU A 59 -10.59 9.62 -12.42
N GLU A 60 -11.75 9.49 -13.07
CA GLU A 60 -13.05 9.66 -12.43
C GLU A 60 -13.28 8.63 -11.33
N PHE A 61 -12.96 7.37 -11.59
CA PHE A 61 -13.01 6.32 -10.59
C PHE A 61 -12.16 6.68 -9.36
N VAL A 62 -10.88 6.99 -9.54
CA VAL A 62 -9.99 7.32 -8.41
C VAL A 62 -10.46 8.57 -7.65
N ARG A 63 -11.08 9.52 -8.33
CA ARG A 63 -11.61 10.73 -7.66
C ARG A 63 -12.89 10.48 -6.88
N ASN A 64 -13.76 9.60 -7.37
CA ASN A 64 -15.13 9.46 -6.88
C ASN A 64 -15.34 8.23 -6.00
N GLU A 65 -14.56 7.15 -6.17
CA GLU A 65 -14.71 5.93 -5.37
C GLU A 65 -14.51 6.21 -3.88
N ARG A 66 -15.40 5.64 -3.06
CA ARG A 66 -15.41 5.76 -1.61
C ARG A 66 -15.46 4.43 -0.88
N PHE A 67 -15.51 3.32 -1.60
CA PHE A 67 -15.60 1.97 -1.02
C PHE A 67 -16.73 1.85 0.02
N GLU A 68 -17.90 2.35 -0.34
CA GLU A 68 -19.08 2.35 0.56
C GLU A 68 -19.75 0.99 0.64
N HIS A 69 -19.59 0.19 -0.41
CA HIS A 69 -20.38 -1.01 -0.58
C HIS A 69 -19.99 -2.10 0.44
N PRO A 70 -20.95 -2.65 1.23
CA PRO A 70 -20.66 -3.66 2.25
C PRO A 70 -19.98 -4.91 1.71
N GLY A 71 -20.37 -5.40 0.52
CA GLY A 71 -19.80 -6.59 -0.12
C GLY A 71 -18.33 -6.47 -0.47
N PHE A 72 -17.77 -5.25 -0.52
CA PHE A 72 -16.33 -5.08 -0.73
C PHE A 72 -15.49 -5.63 0.43
N MET A 73 -16.05 -5.70 1.64
CA MET A 73 -15.36 -6.31 2.79
C MET A 73 -15.00 -7.78 2.55
N ASP A 74 -15.86 -8.51 1.87
CA ASP A 74 -15.74 -9.95 1.63
C ASP A 74 -15.12 -10.27 0.26
N TYR A 75 -14.78 -9.23 -0.53
CA TYR A 75 -14.15 -9.42 -1.83
C TYR A 75 -12.71 -9.93 -1.69
N PRO A 76 -12.33 -11.08 -2.27
CA PRO A 76 -11.01 -11.67 -2.10
C PRO A 76 -9.84 -10.79 -2.58
N GLY A 77 -10.06 -9.99 -3.64
CA GLY A 77 -9.09 -9.05 -4.21
C GLY A 77 -9.02 -7.68 -3.52
N ARG A 78 -9.80 -7.47 -2.46
CA ARG A 78 -9.98 -6.17 -1.77
C ARG A 78 -8.68 -5.44 -1.46
N ASP A 79 -7.74 -6.12 -0.83
CA ASP A 79 -6.49 -5.49 -0.37
C ASP A 79 -5.62 -5.08 -1.57
N ASN A 80 -5.65 -5.87 -2.65
CA ASN A 80 -4.97 -5.55 -3.90
C ASN A 80 -5.61 -4.32 -4.59
N VAL A 81 -6.94 -4.28 -4.66
CA VAL A 81 -7.68 -3.12 -5.23
C VAL A 81 -7.36 -1.85 -4.44
N LEU A 82 -7.43 -1.88 -3.10
CA LEU A 82 -7.09 -0.73 -2.25
C LEU A 82 -5.64 -0.28 -2.47
N ARG A 83 -4.71 -1.20 -2.47
CA ARG A 83 -3.30 -0.90 -2.71
C ARG A 83 -3.10 -0.17 -4.04
N ILE A 84 -3.60 -0.75 -5.13
CA ILE A 84 -3.44 -0.18 -6.47
C ILE A 84 -4.20 1.14 -6.61
N TYR A 85 -5.39 1.25 -6.02
CA TYR A 85 -6.15 2.50 -5.98
C TYR A 85 -5.33 3.63 -5.36
N PHE A 86 -4.73 3.38 -4.20
CA PHE A 86 -3.91 4.39 -3.54
C PHE A 86 -2.62 4.67 -4.29
N ASP A 87 -1.97 3.67 -4.91
CA ASP A 87 -0.81 3.88 -5.77
C ASP A 87 -1.12 4.80 -6.96
N ILE A 88 -2.33 4.68 -7.54
CA ILE A 88 -2.79 5.58 -8.60
C ILE A 88 -3.07 6.98 -8.05
N ALA A 89 -3.79 7.07 -6.94
CA ALA A 89 -4.14 8.34 -6.30
C ALA A 89 -2.88 9.15 -5.96
N ASP A 90 -1.82 8.47 -5.56
CA ASP A 90 -0.54 9.06 -5.25
C ASP A 90 0.19 9.60 -6.48
N LYS A 91 0.21 8.85 -7.57
CA LYS A 91 0.76 9.30 -8.85
C LYS A 91 0.01 10.53 -9.40
N LEU A 92 -1.26 10.65 -9.04
CA LEU A 92 -2.08 11.82 -9.34
C LEU A 92 -1.88 12.97 -8.36
N HIS A 93 -0.95 12.83 -7.40
CA HIS A 93 -0.69 13.81 -6.35
C HIS A 93 -1.95 14.20 -5.56
N LEU A 94 -2.87 13.24 -5.35
CA LEU A 94 -4.08 13.47 -4.55
C LEU A 94 -3.79 13.49 -3.04
N PHE A 95 -2.63 12.96 -2.63
CA PHE A 95 -2.16 12.93 -1.25
C PHE A 95 -0.73 13.46 -1.15
N ASP A 96 -0.42 14.09 -0.04
CA ASP A 96 0.93 14.49 0.32
C ASP A 96 1.53 13.47 1.31
N TYR A 97 2.46 12.68 0.83
CA TYR A 97 3.14 11.64 1.63
C TYR A 97 4.09 12.18 2.67
N THR A 98 4.52 13.42 2.52
CA THR A 98 5.42 14.05 3.51
C THR A 98 4.65 14.46 4.76
N SER A 99 3.32 14.48 4.69
CA SER A 99 2.45 14.84 5.79
C SER A 99 2.26 13.67 6.75
N ILE A 100 2.39 13.93 8.06
CA ILE A 100 2.15 12.93 9.13
C ILE A 100 0.75 12.33 9.05
N ASP A 101 -0.22 13.08 8.53
CA ASP A 101 -1.60 12.63 8.41
C ASP A 101 -1.94 11.93 7.08
N PHE A 102 -0.94 11.55 6.27
CA PHE A 102 -1.17 10.92 4.97
C PHE A 102 -2.04 9.66 5.07
N LEU A 103 -1.78 8.80 6.07
CA LEU A 103 -2.54 7.57 6.29
C LEU A 103 -3.99 7.88 6.68
N ARG A 104 -4.20 8.90 7.52
CA ARG A 104 -5.53 9.38 7.88
C ARG A 104 -6.30 9.90 6.68
N ARG A 105 -5.65 10.66 5.80
CA ARG A 105 -6.27 11.19 4.57
C ARG A 105 -6.67 10.08 3.61
N ARG A 106 -5.80 9.07 3.43
CA ARG A 106 -6.15 7.88 2.65
C ARG A 106 -7.33 7.13 3.28
N ALA A 107 -7.27 6.86 4.58
CA ALA A 107 -8.35 6.20 5.30
C ALA A 107 -9.68 6.97 5.19
N GLY A 108 -9.65 8.30 5.15
CA GLY A 108 -10.82 9.15 4.94
C GLY A 108 -11.51 8.97 3.57
N ARG A 109 -10.85 8.34 2.59
CA ARG A 109 -11.46 7.97 1.30
C ARG A 109 -12.34 6.72 1.40
N ILE A 110 -12.18 5.93 2.45
CA ILE A 110 -12.93 4.69 2.67
C ILE A 110 -14.13 5.01 3.55
N ALA A 111 -15.33 5.00 2.98
CA ALA A 111 -16.56 5.34 3.71
C ALA A 111 -16.96 4.26 4.71
N ASN A 112 -16.78 2.97 4.37
CA ASN A 112 -17.09 1.86 5.27
C ASN A 112 -16.14 1.85 6.48
N PRO A 113 -16.63 2.02 7.74
CA PRO A 113 -15.77 2.14 8.92
C PRO A 113 -14.92 0.90 9.20
N SER A 114 -15.48 -0.30 9.02
CA SER A 114 -14.77 -1.56 9.26
C SER A 114 -13.65 -1.78 8.24
N LEU A 115 -13.91 -1.44 6.98
CA LEU A 115 -12.89 -1.48 5.92
C LEU A 115 -11.80 -0.43 6.16
N ARG A 116 -12.18 0.74 6.63
CA ARG A 116 -11.25 1.83 6.99
C ARG A 116 -10.29 1.39 8.09
N GLU A 117 -10.83 0.82 9.17
CA GLU A 117 -10.02 0.27 10.26
C GLU A 117 -9.07 -0.82 9.76
N LEU A 118 -9.58 -1.77 8.96
CA LEU A 118 -8.77 -2.84 8.39
C LEU A 118 -7.63 -2.31 7.52
N TYR A 119 -7.93 -1.33 6.66
CA TYR A 119 -6.92 -0.67 5.82
C TYR A 119 -5.80 -0.02 6.66
N VAL A 120 -6.19 0.74 7.69
CA VAL A 120 -5.24 1.39 8.60
C VAL A 120 -4.34 0.35 9.27
N LEU A 121 -4.93 -0.71 9.83
CA LEU A 121 -4.17 -1.74 10.53
C LEU A 121 -3.23 -2.51 9.62
N ASN A 122 -3.68 -2.89 8.42
CA ASN A 122 -2.85 -3.59 7.43
C ASN A 122 -1.68 -2.71 6.98
N THR A 123 -1.91 -1.41 6.75
CA THR A 123 -0.85 -0.47 6.38
C THR A 123 0.17 -0.31 7.51
N LEU A 124 -0.28 -0.09 8.74
CA LEU A 124 0.61 0.02 9.90
C LEU A 124 1.46 -1.23 10.08
N GLN A 125 0.86 -2.43 10.04
CA GLN A 125 1.61 -3.68 10.17
C GLN A 125 2.65 -3.84 9.07
N SER A 126 2.27 -3.56 7.81
CA SER A 126 3.18 -3.62 6.68
C SER A 126 4.36 -2.65 6.85
N ASP A 127 4.08 -1.39 7.21
CA ASP A 127 5.12 -0.38 7.39
C ASP A 127 6.09 -0.76 8.52
N PHE A 128 5.59 -1.34 9.61
CA PHE A 128 6.43 -1.83 10.70
C PHE A 128 7.24 -3.07 10.31
N ASP A 129 6.65 -4.01 9.57
CA ASP A 129 7.34 -5.23 9.12
C ASP A 129 8.48 -4.92 8.13
N TYR A 130 8.31 -3.86 7.31
CA TYR A 130 9.35 -3.38 6.38
C TYR A 130 10.31 -2.34 6.98
N GLY A 131 10.13 -1.95 8.25
CA GLY A 131 11.00 -1.01 8.94
C GLY A 131 10.79 0.46 8.56
N TYR A 132 9.66 0.82 7.97
CA TYR A 132 9.29 2.22 7.67
C TYR A 132 8.80 2.95 8.93
N LEU A 133 9.69 3.07 9.93
CA LEU A 133 9.33 3.57 11.27
C LEU A 133 9.56 5.07 11.45
N TYR A 134 9.96 5.77 10.38
CA TYR A 134 10.17 7.21 10.45
C TYR A 134 8.87 7.94 10.84
N GLN A 135 8.93 8.76 11.91
CA GLN A 135 7.76 9.41 12.51
C GLN A 135 6.63 8.47 12.99
N GLY A 136 6.97 7.20 13.29
CA GLY A 136 5.99 6.14 13.57
C GLY A 136 4.98 6.48 14.67
N GLU A 137 5.38 7.12 15.78
CA GLU A 137 4.46 7.49 16.86
C GLU A 137 3.44 8.55 16.40
N ALA A 138 3.87 9.55 15.63
CA ALA A 138 2.98 10.57 15.10
C ALA A 138 1.97 9.99 14.09
N ILE A 139 2.40 9.04 13.26
CA ILE A 139 1.51 8.32 12.33
C ILE A 139 0.51 7.47 13.11
N LEU A 140 0.96 6.71 14.11
CA LEU A 140 0.09 5.91 14.98
C LEU A 140 -0.98 6.78 15.66
N GLU A 141 -0.59 7.90 16.25
CA GLU A 141 -1.54 8.82 16.92
C GLU A 141 -2.50 9.47 15.93
N SER A 142 -2.06 9.77 14.70
CA SER A 142 -2.90 10.38 13.66
C SER A 142 -4.13 9.53 13.29
N VAL A 143 -4.08 8.20 13.49
CA VAL A 143 -5.13 7.24 13.11
C VAL A 143 -5.75 6.50 14.29
N ARG A 144 -5.36 6.82 15.52
CA ARG A 144 -5.80 6.12 16.73
C ARG A 144 -7.33 6.03 16.89
N ASP A 145 -8.03 7.12 16.61
CA ASP A 145 -9.49 7.22 16.69
C ASP A 145 -10.22 6.42 15.60
N LEU A 146 -9.51 6.00 14.54
CA LEU A 146 -10.05 5.13 13.50
C LEU A 146 -9.98 3.64 13.88
N VAL A 147 -9.27 3.31 14.96
CA VAL A 147 -9.11 1.94 15.47
C VAL A 147 -10.12 1.74 16.61
N VAL A 148 -11.25 1.12 16.29
CA VAL A 148 -12.40 1.02 17.22
C VAL A 148 -12.60 -0.38 17.78
N SER A 149 -12.25 -1.45 17.02
CA SER A 149 -12.42 -2.83 17.44
C SER A 149 -11.39 -3.24 18.50
N GLU A 150 -11.77 -4.12 19.43
CA GLU A 150 -10.85 -4.63 20.44
C GLU A 150 -9.65 -5.39 19.83
N LYS A 151 -9.88 -6.08 18.70
CA LYS A 151 -8.79 -6.72 17.94
C LYS A 151 -7.85 -5.67 17.34
N GLY A 152 -8.41 -4.61 16.78
CA GLY A 152 -7.66 -3.51 16.19
C GLY A 152 -6.80 -2.77 17.21
N LYS A 153 -7.35 -2.49 18.38
CA LYS A 153 -6.62 -1.85 19.48
C LYS A 153 -5.39 -2.66 19.90
N LYS A 154 -5.52 -3.99 20.00
CA LYS A 154 -4.37 -4.87 20.31
C LYS A 154 -3.30 -4.83 19.23
N ILE A 155 -3.69 -4.75 17.95
CA ILE A 155 -2.75 -4.63 16.85
C ILE A 155 -2.04 -3.27 16.91
N TRP A 156 -2.79 -2.19 17.12
CA TRP A 156 -2.26 -0.84 17.25
C TRP A 156 -1.27 -0.71 18.43
N GLU A 157 -1.61 -1.27 19.58
CA GLU A 157 -0.73 -1.33 20.76
C GLU A 157 0.58 -2.07 20.45
N LYS A 158 0.48 -3.22 19.75
CA LYS A 158 1.67 -3.96 19.32
C LYS A 158 2.56 -3.13 18.39
N CYS A 159 1.99 -2.40 17.45
CA CYS A 159 2.75 -1.49 16.59
C CYS A 159 3.46 -0.40 17.42
N LEU A 160 2.77 0.17 18.40
CA LEU A 160 3.35 1.17 19.30
C LEU A 160 4.51 0.61 20.14
N GLU A 161 4.36 -0.60 20.68
CA GLU A 161 5.43 -1.29 21.40
C GLU A 161 6.66 -1.56 20.50
N GLN A 162 6.43 -2.04 19.28
CA GLN A 162 7.50 -2.26 18.29
C GLN A 162 8.24 -0.95 17.96
N TYR A 163 7.50 0.15 17.75
CA TYR A 163 8.09 1.45 17.49
C TYR A 163 8.97 1.92 18.66
N ARG A 164 8.47 1.83 19.90
CA ARG A 164 9.21 2.22 21.09
C ARG A 164 10.47 1.37 21.31
N ALA A 165 10.37 0.08 21.05
CA ALA A 165 11.53 -0.83 21.10
C ALA A 165 12.59 -0.45 20.06
N TRP A 166 12.17 -0.17 18.83
CA TRP A 166 13.05 0.31 17.77
C TRP A 166 13.69 1.66 18.12
N GLN A 167 12.91 2.61 18.63
CA GLN A 167 13.41 3.92 19.04
C GLN A 167 14.46 3.79 20.16
N ALA A 168 14.20 2.96 21.16
CA ALA A 168 15.14 2.69 22.24
C ALA A 168 16.45 2.03 21.74
N ASP A 169 16.36 1.14 20.74
CA ASP A 169 17.53 0.52 20.12
C ASP A 169 18.29 1.50 19.22
N SER A 170 17.58 2.36 18.50
CA SER A 170 18.17 3.39 17.62
C SER A 170 18.89 4.49 18.40
N GLN A 171 18.46 4.74 19.65
CA GLN A 171 19.09 5.72 20.54
C GLN A 171 20.26 5.14 21.35
N LYS A 172 20.56 3.85 21.22
CA LYS A 172 21.76 3.28 21.86
C LYS A 172 23.00 3.93 21.28
N PRO A 173 23.87 4.48 22.15
CA PRO A 173 24.98 5.29 21.67
C PRO A 173 25.96 4.51 20.80
N GLU A 174 26.62 5.29 19.99
CA GLU A 174 27.80 5.01 19.22
C GLU A 174 28.74 4.00 19.89
N GLY A 175 29.20 3.04 19.12
CA GLY A 175 30.17 2.05 19.62
C GLY A 175 29.89 0.60 19.25
N LYS A 176 28.79 0.32 18.54
CA LYS A 176 28.64 -0.98 17.89
C LYS A 176 29.69 -1.08 16.77
N ALA A 177 30.48 -2.13 16.78
CA ALA A 177 31.38 -2.42 15.66
C ALA A 177 30.59 -2.48 14.36
N VAL A 178 31.07 -1.82 13.32
CA VAL A 178 30.50 -1.96 11.97
C VAL A 178 30.44 -3.46 11.62
N ALA A 179 29.30 -3.93 11.13
CA ALA A 179 29.18 -5.30 10.67
C ALA A 179 30.29 -5.60 9.64
N TYR A 180 30.97 -6.73 9.83
CA TYR A 180 32.02 -7.11 8.90
C TYR A 180 31.41 -7.45 7.54
N PHE A 181 31.96 -6.88 6.49
CA PHE A 181 31.68 -7.24 5.11
C PHE A 181 33.01 -7.43 4.33
N ASN A 182 32.96 -8.22 3.30
CA ASN A 182 34.07 -8.38 2.35
C ASN A 182 33.49 -8.64 0.96
N PHE A 183 33.53 -7.64 0.10
CA PHE A 183 32.97 -7.69 -1.25
C PHE A 183 34.05 -7.36 -2.27
N GLY A 184 33.94 -7.94 -3.48
CA GLY A 184 34.70 -7.47 -4.63
C GLY A 184 34.08 -6.21 -5.20
N ASP A 185 34.90 -5.18 -5.48
CA ASP A 185 34.48 -4.04 -6.27
C ASP A 185 34.35 -4.41 -7.77
N ILE A 186 34.04 -3.43 -8.61
CA ILE A 186 33.88 -3.63 -10.06
C ILE A 186 35.16 -4.15 -10.74
N ASP A 187 36.32 -3.88 -10.15
CA ASP A 187 37.64 -4.34 -10.64
C ASP A 187 38.06 -5.66 -9.96
N GLY A 188 37.21 -6.25 -9.14
CA GLY A 188 37.50 -7.48 -8.37
C GLY A 188 38.38 -7.31 -7.15
N LYS A 189 38.71 -6.08 -6.76
CA LYS A 189 39.48 -5.78 -5.56
C LYS A 189 38.62 -5.95 -4.33
N GLN A 190 39.15 -6.64 -3.31
CA GLN A 190 38.43 -6.85 -2.05
C GLN A 190 38.29 -5.55 -1.25
N VAL A 191 37.07 -5.23 -0.86
CA VAL A 191 36.72 -4.08 -0.04
C VAL A 191 36.10 -4.54 1.28
N ASN A 192 36.63 -4.04 2.38
CA ASN A 192 36.15 -4.39 3.72
C ASN A 192 36.23 -3.16 4.67
N PRO A 193 35.54 -3.18 5.83
CA PRO A 193 35.47 -2.03 6.74
C PRO A 193 36.83 -1.49 7.21
N SER A 194 37.84 -2.33 7.32
CA SER A 194 39.16 -1.92 7.84
C SER A 194 39.86 -0.90 6.93
N MET A 195 39.51 -0.88 5.64
CA MET A 195 40.04 0.09 4.66
C MET A 195 39.57 1.51 4.90
N PHE A 196 38.48 1.68 5.65
CA PHE A 196 37.87 2.99 5.94
C PHE A 196 38.12 3.45 7.39
N LYS A 197 39.04 2.80 8.10
CA LYS A 197 39.34 3.15 9.49
C LYS A 197 39.72 4.61 9.62
N GLY A 198 39.02 5.30 10.54
CA GLY A 198 39.21 6.76 10.75
C GLY A 198 38.44 7.65 9.76
N LYS A 199 37.54 7.07 8.92
CA LYS A 199 36.68 7.81 7.98
C LYS A 199 35.21 7.54 8.30
N TYR A 200 34.34 8.45 7.91
CA TYR A 200 32.89 8.18 7.85
C TYR A 200 32.60 7.27 6.66
N LEU A 201 31.80 6.26 6.86
CA LEU A 201 31.37 5.33 5.82
C LEU A 201 29.85 5.40 5.70
N LEU A 202 29.36 5.83 4.53
CA LEU A 202 27.96 5.71 4.15
C LEU A 202 27.83 4.45 3.28
N ILE A 203 26.97 3.52 3.68
CA ILE A 203 26.69 2.32 2.92
C ILE A 203 25.26 2.42 2.40
N ASP A 204 25.10 2.45 1.07
CA ASP A 204 23.82 2.40 0.40
C ASP A 204 23.68 1.02 -0.27
N VAL A 205 22.56 0.34 0.00
CA VAL A 205 22.26 -0.99 -0.57
C VAL A 205 21.10 -0.84 -1.54
N TRP A 206 21.40 -0.99 -2.81
CA TRP A 206 20.41 -0.82 -3.86
C TRP A 206 20.42 -1.99 -4.88
N ALA A 207 19.40 -2.03 -5.74
CA ALA A 207 19.32 -3.04 -6.80
C ALA A 207 18.79 -2.41 -8.09
N THR A 208 19.14 -3.00 -9.23
CA THR A 208 18.73 -2.51 -10.56
C THR A 208 17.22 -2.48 -10.78
N TRP A 209 16.49 -3.32 -10.07
CA TRP A 209 15.02 -3.38 -10.11
C TRP A 209 14.35 -2.49 -9.03
N CYS A 210 15.10 -1.90 -8.12
CA CYS A 210 14.58 -1.03 -7.06
C CYS A 210 14.34 0.38 -7.62
N GLY A 211 13.11 0.69 -7.98
CA GLY A 211 12.73 2.01 -8.50
C GLY A 211 13.03 3.17 -7.55
N PRO A 212 12.59 3.12 -6.27
CA PRO A 212 12.90 4.14 -5.26
C PRO A 212 14.39 4.35 -5.05
N CYS A 213 15.17 3.27 -5.01
CA CYS A 213 16.63 3.36 -4.81
C CYS A 213 17.28 4.16 -5.95
N LYS A 214 16.88 3.89 -7.21
CA LYS A 214 17.41 4.61 -8.38
C LYS A 214 17.04 6.09 -8.42
N ALA A 215 15.97 6.48 -7.75
CA ALA A 215 15.57 7.88 -7.66
C ALA A 215 16.37 8.67 -6.62
N GLN A 216 17.12 7.99 -5.74
CA GLN A 216 17.95 8.59 -4.69
C GLN A 216 19.42 8.67 -5.07
N ILE A 217 19.85 7.99 -6.12
CA ILE A 217 21.20 8.05 -6.70
C ILE A 217 21.28 9.17 -7.73
#